data_69dfd56e4c1c27c123d29384dc971a2c
#
_entry.id   69dfd56e4c1c27c123d29384dc971a2c
#
_cell.length_a   1.000
_cell.length_b   1.000
_cell.length_c   1.000
_cell.angle_alpha   90.00
_cell.angle_beta   90.00
_cell.angle_gamma   90.00
#
_symmetry.space_group_name_H-M   'P 1'
#
loop_
_entity.id
_entity.type
_entity.pdbx_description
1 polymer ?
#
loop_
_entity_poly.entity_id
_entity_poly.type
_entity_poly.pdbx_seq_one_letter_code
_entity_poly.pdbx_strand_id
1 'polypeptide(L)'
;ADGLTPQQVAALILVGLGAQAPSTARALADLTAPASAAGTRPRRPSETGAGVLVPPSRSLRAGDDGRLRLTVLGARPYEVVVGQDLAVDVVRGVTGAPGGGAGGVALIHIPELETRAGRYEDGLRAAGLRVERITVPGGETSKSSTVLNTLWEQLGRMRMGRDGCVVAVGGGATTDLVGFAAATWLRGVPVVHVPTTLLAMVDAAVGGKTGIDTAAGKNLVGAFHPPAAVVCDLTVLEALPLKELRAGLGEVVKCGFIADPVILDRVMTDPADIVRWDSPALSELVARSVAVKAAVVGKDLTEAGPREILNYGHTYAHAVEAATAYHWRHGEAVAVGCVFAAEVAHRMGRLSGDVLALHRQAFSAAGLPVSFPEGAGRFEELVEDMRSDKKVRAGAIRMVLLDDVARPARGLTPDAAVLREAHEAVTGAGPGTGE
;
A
#
# COMPACT_ATOMS: atom_id res chain seq x y z
N ALA A 1 -12.69 12.30 -29.58
CA ALA A 1 -12.12 10.96 -29.57
C ALA A 1 -12.66 10.27 -28.32
N ASP A 2 -13.57 9.36 -28.54
CA ASP A 2 -14.43 8.75 -27.54
C ASP A 2 -13.67 7.82 -26.63
N GLY A 3 -13.85 8.02 -25.32
CA GLY A 3 -13.15 7.25 -24.29
C GLY A 3 -13.58 5.78 -24.28
N LEU A 4 -12.62 4.89 -24.20
CA LEU A 4 -12.82 3.45 -24.05
C LEU A 4 -13.65 3.14 -22.79
N THR A 5 -14.57 2.19 -22.89
CA THR A 5 -15.34 1.72 -21.73
C THR A 5 -14.43 0.96 -20.76
N PRO A 6 -14.79 0.83 -19.46
CA PRO A 6 -14.04 0.03 -18.49
C PRO A 6 -13.73 -1.40 -18.97
N GLN A 7 -14.62 -1.99 -19.74
CA GLN A 7 -14.46 -3.31 -20.34
C GLN A 7 -13.41 -3.34 -21.46
N GLN A 8 -13.32 -2.27 -22.25
CA GLN A 8 -12.31 -2.13 -23.30
C GLN A 8 -10.91 -1.89 -22.71
N VAL A 9 -10.84 -1.20 -21.56
CA VAL A 9 -9.57 -1.02 -20.82
C VAL A 9 -9.11 -2.34 -20.20
N ALA A 10 -10.03 -3.13 -19.61
CA ALA A 10 -9.71 -4.45 -19.10
C ALA A 10 -9.24 -5.41 -20.21
N ALA A 11 -9.88 -5.36 -21.40
CA ALA A 11 -9.46 -6.13 -22.56
C ALA A 11 -8.07 -5.72 -23.09
N LEU A 12 -7.74 -4.43 -23.07
CA LEU A 12 -6.43 -3.90 -23.46
C LEU A 12 -5.33 -4.31 -22.48
N ILE A 13 -5.63 -4.34 -21.17
CA ILE A 13 -4.71 -4.82 -20.14
C ILE A 13 -4.39 -6.31 -20.35
N LEU A 14 -5.41 -7.12 -20.64
CA LEU A 14 -5.24 -8.55 -20.89
C LEU A 14 -4.47 -8.85 -22.19
N VAL A 15 -4.68 -8.07 -23.25
CA VAL A 15 -3.95 -8.19 -24.53
C VAL A 15 -2.50 -7.71 -24.38
N GLY A 16 -2.28 -6.62 -23.62
CA GLY A 16 -0.94 -6.07 -23.37
C GLY A 16 -0.04 -6.98 -22.51
N LEU A 17 -0.64 -7.89 -21.74
CA LEU A 17 0.06 -8.85 -20.87
C LEU A 17 0.41 -10.17 -21.60
N GLY A 18 0.22 -10.27 -22.91
CA GLY A 18 0.61 -11.45 -23.71
C GLY A 18 -0.20 -12.72 -23.43
N ALA A 19 -1.38 -12.60 -22.81
CA ALA A 19 -2.24 -13.74 -22.49
C ALA A 19 -2.91 -14.31 -23.75
N GLN A 20 -2.27 -15.25 -24.38
CA GLN A 20 -2.90 -16.16 -25.36
C GLN A 20 -3.34 -17.44 -24.64
N ALA A 21 -4.56 -17.47 -24.13
CA ALA A 21 -5.16 -18.71 -23.63
C ALA A 21 -6.69 -18.74 -23.91
N PRO A 22 -7.26 -19.90 -24.19
CA PRO A 22 -8.71 -20.04 -24.48
C PRO A 22 -9.64 -19.68 -23.32
N SER A 23 -9.13 -19.59 -22.11
CA SER A 23 -9.86 -19.14 -20.89
C SER A 23 -10.23 -17.66 -20.92
N THR A 24 -9.52 -16.86 -21.71
CA THR A 24 -9.71 -15.40 -21.79
C THR A 24 -11.04 -15.02 -22.46
N ALA A 25 -11.48 -15.83 -23.44
CA ALA A 25 -12.76 -15.61 -24.12
C ALA A 25 -13.97 -15.85 -23.20
N ARG A 26 -13.86 -16.76 -22.24
CA ARG A 26 -14.91 -17.06 -21.28
C ARG A 26 -15.03 -15.99 -20.20
N ALA A 27 -13.90 -15.46 -19.71
CA ALA A 27 -13.88 -14.33 -18.79
C ALA A 27 -14.45 -13.03 -19.41
N LEU A 28 -14.27 -12.83 -20.72
CA LEU A 28 -14.89 -11.71 -21.45
C LEU A 28 -16.42 -11.86 -21.58
N ALA A 29 -16.92 -13.08 -21.77
CA ALA A 29 -18.35 -13.35 -21.92
C ALA A 29 -19.13 -13.12 -20.62
N ASP A 30 -18.54 -13.45 -19.47
CA ASP A 30 -19.14 -13.24 -18.14
C ASP A 30 -19.19 -11.74 -17.73
N LEU A 31 -18.30 -10.91 -18.29
CA LEU A 31 -18.29 -9.45 -18.07
C LEU A 31 -19.32 -8.70 -18.92
N THR A 32 -19.93 -9.36 -19.93
CA THR A 32 -20.87 -8.73 -20.86
C THR A 32 -22.34 -9.12 -20.63
N ALA A 33 -22.63 -10.01 -19.67
CA ALA A 33 -24.01 -10.41 -19.36
C ALA A 33 -24.77 -9.28 -18.63
N PRO A 34 -25.97 -8.89 -19.08
CA PRO A 34 -26.77 -7.90 -18.38
C PRO A 34 -27.31 -8.47 -17.07
N ALA A 35 -27.14 -7.73 -15.98
CA ALA A 35 -27.69 -8.06 -14.68
C ALA A 35 -29.22 -8.16 -14.77
N SER A 36 -29.78 -9.36 -14.54
CA SER A 36 -31.21 -9.59 -14.47
C SER A 36 -31.75 -9.01 -13.15
N ALA A 37 -32.79 -8.19 -13.27
CA ALA A 37 -33.50 -7.58 -12.18
C ALA A 37 -34.41 -8.60 -11.49
N ALA A 38 -34.23 -8.78 -10.19
CA ALA A 38 -35.31 -9.15 -9.26
C ALA A 38 -34.91 -8.95 -7.80
N GLY A 39 -35.68 -8.17 -7.06
CA GLY A 39 -35.76 -8.29 -5.60
C GLY A 39 -35.53 -7.00 -4.79
N THR A 40 -36.62 -6.33 -4.41
CA THR A 40 -36.88 -5.48 -3.21
C THR A 40 -35.81 -4.47 -2.77
N ARG A 41 -36.11 -3.19 -3.00
CA ARG A 41 -35.41 -2.05 -2.43
C ARG A 41 -35.61 -1.94 -0.91
N PRO A 42 -34.54 -1.84 -0.10
CA PRO A 42 -34.62 -1.24 1.22
C PRO A 42 -34.50 0.31 1.14
N ARG A 43 -35.10 0.96 2.12
CA ARG A 43 -35.21 2.41 2.27
C ARG A 43 -33.83 3.11 2.31
N ARG A 44 -33.74 4.28 1.68
CA ARG A 44 -32.61 5.21 1.75
C ARG A 44 -32.39 5.72 3.18
N PRO A 45 -31.17 5.65 3.73
CA PRO A 45 -30.73 6.54 4.80
C PRO A 45 -30.18 7.85 4.21
N SER A 46 -30.33 8.92 4.98
CA SER A 46 -30.00 10.29 4.71
C SER A 46 -28.56 10.51 4.23
N GLU A 47 -28.42 11.45 3.29
CA GLU A 47 -27.18 11.93 2.71
C GLU A 47 -26.23 12.53 3.77
N THR A 48 -25.21 11.78 4.16
CA THR A 48 -23.97 12.32 4.71
C THR A 48 -22.81 11.82 3.86
N GLY A 49 -22.41 12.66 2.95
CA GLY A 49 -21.10 12.82 2.29
C GLY A 49 -20.25 11.59 1.96
N ALA A 50 -20.78 10.53 1.34
CA ALA A 50 -19.96 9.50 0.73
C ALA A 50 -19.67 9.88 -0.72
N GLY A 51 -18.55 10.58 -0.96
CA GLY A 51 -18.04 10.77 -2.30
C GLY A 51 -17.66 9.38 -2.86
N VAL A 52 -18.39 8.95 -3.89
CA VAL A 52 -18.05 7.73 -4.65
C VAL A 52 -16.61 7.88 -5.12
N LEU A 53 -15.70 7.01 -4.63
CA LEU A 53 -14.36 6.91 -5.17
C LEU A 53 -14.51 6.49 -6.65
N VAL A 54 -14.03 7.35 -7.56
CA VAL A 54 -13.99 7.01 -8.99
C VAL A 54 -13.15 5.75 -9.13
N PRO A 55 -13.62 4.71 -9.86
CA PRO A 55 -12.86 3.49 -10.04
C PRO A 55 -11.42 3.81 -10.47
N PRO A 56 -10.40 3.28 -9.78
CA PRO A 56 -8.99 3.63 -9.99
C PRO A 56 -8.46 3.26 -11.37
N SER A 57 -9.17 2.41 -12.12
CA SER A 57 -8.79 1.92 -13.45
C SER A 57 -8.62 3.00 -14.53
N ARG A 58 -9.19 4.21 -14.34
CA ARG A 58 -9.07 5.28 -15.35
C ARG A 58 -7.70 5.96 -15.42
N SER A 59 -6.86 5.80 -14.41
CA SER A 59 -5.51 6.38 -14.36
C SER A 59 -4.42 5.40 -14.81
N LEU A 60 -4.72 4.11 -14.89
CA LEU A 60 -3.78 3.06 -15.26
C LEU A 60 -3.67 2.95 -16.78
N ARG A 61 -2.45 2.99 -17.31
CA ARG A 61 -2.16 2.84 -18.74
C ARG A 61 -1.19 1.68 -18.94
N ALA A 62 -1.55 0.75 -19.81
CA ALA A 62 -0.61 -0.25 -20.32
C ALA A 62 0.20 0.38 -21.46
N GLY A 63 1.52 0.34 -21.37
CA GLY A 63 2.42 0.71 -22.45
C GLY A 63 2.62 -0.45 -23.42
N ASP A 64 3.03 -0.14 -24.67
CA ASP A 64 3.39 -1.16 -25.67
C ASP A 64 4.60 -2.01 -25.24
N ASP A 65 5.33 -1.54 -24.22
CA ASP A 65 6.48 -2.20 -23.60
C ASP A 65 6.09 -3.16 -22.47
N GLY A 66 4.80 -3.44 -22.26
CA GLY A 66 4.27 -4.32 -21.23
C GLY A 66 4.31 -3.72 -19.81
N ARG A 67 4.70 -2.45 -19.66
CA ARG A 67 4.74 -1.75 -18.37
C ARG A 67 3.42 -1.08 -18.08
N LEU A 68 3.03 -1.12 -16.81
CA LEU A 68 1.86 -0.40 -16.33
C LEU A 68 2.29 0.94 -15.74
N ARG A 69 1.70 2.03 -16.21
CA ARG A 69 2.01 3.39 -15.77
C ARG A 69 0.77 4.08 -15.24
N LEU A 70 0.95 4.84 -14.19
CA LEU A 70 -0.09 5.70 -13.66
C LEU A 70 0.51 7.01 -13.12
N THR A 71 -0.29 8.07 -13.15
CA THR A 71 0.07 9.37 -12.58
C THR A 71 -0.65 9.56 -11.26
N VAL A 72 0.10 9.78 -10.20
CA VAL A 72 -0.43 10.27 -8.92
C VAL A 72 -0.63 11.77 -9.04
N LEU A 73 -1.88 12.20 -8.99
CA LEU A 73 -2.24 13.63 -9.10
C LEU A 73 -1.98 14.35 -7.76
N GLY A 74 -1.94 15.67 -7.80
CA GLY A 74 -1.75 16.52 -6.62
C GLY A 74 -0.95 17.78 -6.97
N ALA A 75 -0.48 18.50 -5.95
CA ALA A 75 0.31 19.72 -6.14
C ALA A 75 1.68 19.46 -6.82
N ARG A 76 2.20 18.25 -6.68
CA ARG A 76 3.40 17.73 -7.37
C ARG A 76 3.06 16.38 -7.97
N PRO A 77 2.51 16.33 -9.20
CA PRO A 77 2.20 15.07 -9.86
C PRO A 77 3.48 14.28 -10.13
N TYR A 78 3.39 12.95 -10.03
CA TYR A 78 4.50 12.06 -10.37
C TYR A 78 4.00 10.76 -10.97
N GLU A 79 4.88 10.06 -11.69
CA GLU A 79 4.58 8.78 -12.32
C GLU A 79 4.96 7.61 -11.40
N VAL A 80 4.13 6.57 -11.42
CA VAL A 80 4.46 5.25 -10.89
C VAL A 80 4.50 4.27 -12.07
N VAL A 81 5.59 3.52 -12.17
CA VAL A 81 5.79 2.49 -13.19
C VAL A 81 5.86 1.13 -12.50
N VAL A 82 5.10 0.17 -13.02
CA VAL A 82 5.09 -1.23 -12.53
C VAL A 82 5.45 -2.15 -13.70
N GLY A 83 6.42 -3.03 -13.51
CA GLY A 83 6.86 -3.96 -14.54
C GLY A 83 8.10 -4.73 -14.14
N GLN A 84 8.82 -5.24 -15.13
CA GLN A 84 10.05 -6.01 -14.94
C GLN A 84 11.22 -5.28 -15.63
N ASP A 85 12.44 -5.43 -15.08
CA ASP A 85 13.68 -4.87 -15.63
C ASP A 85 13.60 -3.35 -15.90
N LEU A 86 13.24 -2.59 -14.88
CA LEU A 86 12.92 -1.17 -14.98
C LEU A 86 14.15 -0.23 -14.78
N ALA A 87 15.37 -0.68 -15.00
CA ALA A 87 16.56 0.17 -14.83
C ALA A 87 16.49 1.46 -15.69
N VAL A 88 15.96 1.38 -16.90
CA VAL A 88 15.75 2.54 -17.79
C VAL A 88 14.73 3.52 -17.20
N ASP A 89 13.71 3.01 -16.49
CA ASP A 89 12.70 3.87 -15.86
C ASP A 89 13.24 4.56 -14.60
N VAL A 90 14.22 3.97 -13.90
CA VAL A 90 14.97 4.65 -12.84
C VAL A 90 15.73 5.85 -13.42
N VAL A 91 16.46 5.65 -14.53
CA VAL A 91 17.17 6.74 -15.24
C VAL A 91 16.17 7.82 -15.66
N ARG A 92 15.04 7.43 -16.26
CA ARG A 92 13.99 8.37 -16.68
C ARG A 92 13.39 9.13 -15.49
N GLY A 93 13.17 8.47 -14.36
CA GLY A 93 12.69 9.11 -13.13
C GLY A 93 13.65 10.17 -12.60
N VAL A 94 14.96 9.91 -12.65
CA VAL A 94 15.99 10.88 -12.24
C VAL A 94 16.12 12.03 -13.24
N THR A 95 16.24 11.74 -14.53
CA THR A 95 16.43 12.78 -15.56
C THR A 95 15.18 13.62 -15.79
N GLY A 96 14.00 13.07 -15.52
CA GLY A 96 12.71 13.78 -15.56
C GLY A 96 12.39 14.57 -14.28
N ALA A 97 13.14 14.37 -13.20
CA ALA A 97 12.98 15.11 -11.96
C ALA A 97 13.45 16.57 -12.11
N PRO A 98 12.95 17.50 -11.29
CA PRO A 98 13.49 18.87 -11.25
C PRO A 98 15.01 18.88 -11.10
N GLY A 99 15.71 19.55 -12.01
CA GLY A 99 17.17 19.59 -12.04
C GLY A 99 17.85 18.38 -12.71
N GLY A 100 17.08 17.32 -13.05
CA GLY A 100 17.57 16.18 -13.84
C GLY A 100 18.73 15.40 -13.21
N GLY A 101 19.02 15.58 -11.93
CA GLY A 101 20.15 14.96 -11.24
C GLY A 101 21.52 15.62 -11.54
N ALA A 102 21.56 16.80 -12.18
CA ALA A 102 22.79 17.49 -12.57
C ALA A 102 23.70 17.82 -11.36
N GLY A 103 23.12 18.12 -10.21
CA GLY A 103 23.82 18.37 -8.95
C GLY A 103 24.38 17.11 -8.27
N GLY A 104 24.28 15.95 -8.91
CA GLY A 104 24.70 14.63 -8.43
C GLY A 104 23.53 13.75 -8.00
N VAL A 105 23.73 12.44 -8.09
CA VAL A 105 22.76 11.42 -7.70
C VAL A 105 23.30 10.62 -6.52
N ALA A 106 22.59 10.63 -5.41
CA ALA A 106 22.84 9.74 -4.27
C ALA A 106 21.95 8.50 -4.41
N LEU A 107 22.54 7.36 -4.73
CA LEU A 107 21.85 6.08 -4.82
C LEU A 107 22.00 5.36 -3.47
N ILE A 108 20.92 5.34 -2.69
CA ILE A 108 20.91 4.82 -1.31
C ILE A 108 20.23 3.46 -1.31
N HIS A 109 20.92 2.45 -0.74
CA HIS A 109 20.45 1.09 -0.74
C HIS A 109 20.86 0.33 0.54
N ILE A 110 20.24 -0.82 0.79
CA ILE A 110 20.66 -1.75 1.84
C ILE A 110 21.71 -2.74 1.30
N PRO A 111 22.55 -3.36 2.16
CA PRO A 111 23.63 -4.24 1.71
C PRO A 111 23.18 -5.37 0.79
N GLU A 112 22.02 -5.97 1.05
CA GLU A 112 21.48 -7.10 0.31
C GLU A 112 21.14 -6.74 -1.17
N LEU A 113 21.03 -5.46 -1.47
CA LEU A 113 20.68 -4.93 -2.79
C LEU A 113 21.88 -4.37 -3.56
N GLU A 114 23.11 -4.59 -3.09
CA GLU A 114 24.36 -4.06 -3.69
C GLU A 114 24.45 -4.32 -5.21
N THR A 115 24.24 -5.57 -5.63
CA THR A 115 24.31 -5.95 -7.05
C THR A 115 23.24 -5.24 -7.89
N ARG A 116 22.03 -5.11 -7.34
CA ARG A 116 20.94 -4.43 -8.05
C ARG A 116 21.15 -2.94 -8.11
N ALA A 117 21.59 -2.33 -7.03
CA ALA A 117 21.98 -0.92 -6.99
C ALA A 117 23.07 -0.60 -8.02
N GLY A 118 24.03 -1.52 -8.20
CA GLY A 118 25.05 -1.41 -9.25
C GLY A 118 24.48 -1.29 -10.66
N ARG A 119 23.44 -2.08 -11.01
CA ARG A 119 22.78 -1.97 -12.32
C ARG A 119 22.11 -0.60 -12.53
N TYR A 120 21.49 -0.05 -11.49
CA TYR A 120 20.92 1.31 -11.57
C TYR A 120 22.00 2.38 -11.69
N GLU A 121 23.11 2.23 -10.94
CA GLU A 121 24.27 3.12 -11.04
C GLU A 121 24.83 3.14 -12.44
N ASP A 122 25.05 1.96 -13.06
CA ASP A 122 25.58 1.84 -14.42
C ASP A 122 24.69 2.59 -15.43
N GLY A 123 23.37 2.41 -15.34
CA GLY A 123 22.42 3.12 -16.19
C GLY A 123 22.47 4.64 -16.00
N LEU A 124 22.53 5.11 -14.76
CA LEU A 124 22.62 6.53 -14.43
C LEU A 124 23.94 7.15 -14.90
N ARG A 125 25.07 6.44 -14.74
CA ARG A 125 26.38 6.87 -15.24
C ARG A 125 26.43 6.89 -16.76
N ALA A 126 25.84 5.91 -17.41
CA ALA A 126 25.74 5.88 -18.89
C ALA A 126 24.91 7.06 -19.43
N ALA A 127 23.96 7.58 -18.64
CA ALA A 127 23.22 8.81 -18.92
C ALA A 127 24.01 10.10 -18.61
N GLY A 128 25.28 10.00 -18.24
CA GLY A 128 26.16 11.15 -17.99
C GLY A 128 26.04 11.73 -16.57
N LEU A 129 25.35 11.06 -15.65
CA LEU A 129 25.17 11.56 -14.30
C LEU A 129 26.34 11.16 -13.37
N ARG A 130 26.69 12.05 -12.44
CA ARG A 130 27.61 11.76 -11.34
C ARG A 130 26.86 11.03 -10.24
N VAL A 131 27.18 9.76 -10.02
CA VAL A 131 26.47 8.89 -9.06
C VAL A 131 27.41 8.49 -7.94
N GLU A 132 26.91 8.54 -6.71
CA GLU A 132 27.54 8.00 -5.52
C GLU A 132 26.59 7.04 -4.82
N ARG A 133 27.06 5.80 -4.55
CA ARG A 133 26.30 4.82 -3.77
C ARG A 133 26.53 5.01 -2.29
N ILE A 134 25.44 4.92 -1.51
CA ILE A 134 25.45 5.02 -0.06
C ILE A 134 24.70 3.83 0.50
N THR A 135 25.35 3.05 1.34
CA THR A 135 24.73 1.90 2.00
C THR A 135 24.17 2.32 3.36
N VAL A 136 22.93 1.93 3.66
CA VAL A 136 22.26 2.11 4.95
C VAL A 136 21.88 0.75 5.54
N PRO A 137 21.71 0.61 6.86
CA PRO A 137 21.19 -0.61 7.45
C PRO A 137 19.82 -0.98 6.88
N GLY A 138 19.52 -2.28 6.79
CA GLY A 138 18.19 -2.77 6.43
C GLY A 138 17.22 -2.76 7.61
N GLY A 139 15.92 -2.78 7.31
CA GLY A 139 14.85 -2.91 8.31
C GLY A 139 14.54 -1.62 9.09
N GLU A 140 13.60 -1.72 10.02
CA GLU A 140 13.04 -0.59 10.77
C GLU A 140 14.10 0.13 11.63
N THR A 141 15.12 -0.58 12.10
CA THR A 141 16.23 0.03 12.87
C THR A 141 17.00 1.10 12.12
N SER A 142 16.89 1.14 10.79
CA SER A 142 17.47 2.21 9.97
C SER A 142 16.76 3.55 10.13
N LYS A 143 15.47 3.56 10.53
CA LYS A 143 14.65 4.76 10.66
C LYS A 143 14.99 5.56 11.92
N SER A 144 16.24 5.96 12.07
CA SER A 144 16.75 6.67 13.25
C SER A 144 17.39 7.99 12.87
N SER A 145 17.43 8.92 13.84
CA SER A 145 18.13 10.20 13.69
C SER A 145 19.63 10.03 13.44
N THR A 146 20.24 8.96 13.94
CA THR A 146 21.66 8.65 13.75
C THR A 146 21.94 8.31 12.28
N VAL A 147 21.15 7.41 11.67
CA VAL A 147 21.31 7.05 10.25
C VAL A 147 20.97 8.24 9.36
N LEU A 148 19.93 9.01 9.70
CA LEU A 148 19.57 10.23 8.98
C LEU A 148 20.72 11.25 8.98
N ASN A 149 21.35 11.49 10.12
CA ASN A 149 22.52 12.39 10.20
C ASN A 149 23.67 11.91 9.31
N THR A 150 23.95 10.61 9.32
CA THR A 150 24.97 10.01 8.44
C THR A 150 24.66 10.25 6.96
N LEU A 151 23.38 10.14 6.57
CA LEU A 151 22.96 10.45 5.20
C LEU A 151 23.22 11.91 4.84
N TRP A 152 22.86 12.87 5.70
CA TRP A 152 23.14 14.29 5.45
C TRP A 152 24.63 14.59 5.32
N GLU A 153 25.48 13.95 6.13
CA GLU A 153 26.94 14.09 6.03
C GLU A 153 27.46 13.57 4.68
N GLN A 154 26.93 12.42 4.21
CA GLN A 154 27.30 11.86 2.91
C GLN A 154 26.85 12.77 1.76
N LEU A 155 25.60 13.26 1.78
CA LEU A 155 25.12 14.24 0.80
C LEU A 155 25.98 15.52 0.79
N GLY A 156 26.47 15.96 1.96
CA GLY A 156 27.38 17.06 2.07
C GLY A 156 28.76 16.79 1.48
N ARG A 157 29.35 15.62 1.76
CA ARG A 157 30.65 15.20 1.21
C ARG A 157 30.62 15.12 -0.31
N MET A 158 29.57 14.58 -0.89
CA MET A 158 29.39 14.53 -2.34
C MET A 158 29.01 15.88 -2.97
N ARG A 159 28.82 16.92 -2.15
CA ARG A 159 28.43 18.27 -2.59
C ARG A 159 27.15 18.24 -3.44
N MET A 160 26.15 17.49 -2.99
CA MET A 160 24.87 17.42 -3.69
C MET A 160 24.19 18.79 -3.74
N GLY A 161 23.93 19.29 -4.96
CA GLY A 161 23.21 20.53 -5.21
C GLY A 161 21.68 20.36 -5.15
N ARG A 162 20.95 21.47 -5.28
CA ARG A 162 19.47 21.46 -5.31
C ARG A 162 18.90 20.81 -6.58
N ASP A 163 19.68 20.76 -7.62
CA ASP A 163 19.43 20.10 -8.91
C ASP A 163 19.87 18.63 -8.91
N GLY A 164 20.36 18.12 -7.77
CA GLY A 164 20.62 16.71 -7.54
C GLY A 164 19.34 15.89 -7.32
N CYS A 165 19.50 14.57 -7.28
CA CYS A 165 18.41 13.63 -7.03
C CYS A 165 18.85 12.52 -6.08
N VAL A 166 17.98 12.11 -5.17
CA VAL A 166 18.19 10.95 -4.32
C VAL A 166 17.41 9.76 -4.89
N VAL A 167 18.02 8.59 -4.96
CA VAL A 167 17.37 7.34 -5.37
C VAL A 167 17.35 6.39 -4.18
N ALA A 168 16.17 6.00 -3.73
CA ALA A 168 15.96 5.08 -2.60
C ALA A 168 15.68 3.67 -3.12
N VAL A 169 16.58 2.72 -2.87
CA VAL A 169 16.43 1.31 -3.27
C VAL A 169 16.30 0.46 -2.02
N GLY A 170 15.08 0.03 -1.68
CA GLY A 170 14.84 -0.74 -0.45
C GLY A 170 13.36 -0.92 -0.11
N GLY A 171 13.11 -1.52 1.03
CA GLY A 171 11.76 -1.66 1.58
C GLY A 171 11.19 -0.36 2.14
N GLY A 172 10.03 -0.45 2.81
CA GLY A 172 9.32 0.71 3.37
C GLY A 172 10.17 1.57 4.30
N ALA A 173 10.94 0.94 5.19
CA ALA A 173 11.82 1.68 6.10
C ALA A 173 12.88 2.52 5.35
N THR A 174 13.44 1.97 4.26
CA THR A 174 14.41 2.69 3.43
C THR A 174 13.75 3.85 2.67
N THR A 175 12.56 3.63 2.09
CA THR A 175 11.84 4.70 1.36
C THR A 175 11.43 5.83 2.29
N ASP A 176 10.99 5.54 3.51
CA ASP A 176 10.62 6.54 4.52
C ASP A 176 11.83 7.37 4.96
N LEU A 177 12.92 6.70 5.37
CA LEU A 177 14.16 7.34 5.81
C LEU A 177 14.76 8.23 4.73
N VAL A 178 14.95 7.65 3.54
CA VAL A 178 15.60 8.33 2.41
C VAL A 178 14.72 9.46 1.86
N GLY A 179 13.40 9.24 1.82
CA GLY A 179 12.44 10.28 1.51
C GLY A 179 12.53 11.47 2.47
N PHE A 180 12.70 11.20 3.78
CA PHE A 180 12.87 12.26 4.78
C PHE A 180 14.24 12.95 4.67
N ALA A 181 15.30 12.20 4.38
CA ALA A 181 16.60 12.79 4.08
C ALA A 181 16.51 13.76 2.88
N ALA A 182 15.85 13.35 1.80
CA ALA A 182 15.62 14.18 0.63
C ALA A 182 14.74 15.42 0.94
N ALA A 183 13.69 15.25 1.76
CA ALA A 183 12.80 16.33 2.16
C ALA A 183 13.51 17.43 2.93
N THR A 184 14.53 17.08 3.70
CA THR A 184 15.23 17.99 4.61
C THR A 184 16.55 18.51 4.05
N TRP A 185 17.21 17.78 3.13
CA TRP A 185 18.42 18.26 2.46
C TRP A 185 18.11 19.48 1.62
N LEU A 186 18.84 20.58 1.85
CA LEU A 186 18.67 21.89 1.18
C LEU A 186 17.21 22.39 1.14
N ARG A 187 16.38 21.99 2.09
CA ARG A 187 14.92 22.23 2.20
C ARG A 187 14.09 21.53 1.12
N GLY A 188 14.59 20.43 0.61
CA GLY A 188 13.92 19.55 -0.34
C GLY A 188 14.67 19.41 -1.65
N VAL A 189 15.06 18.17 -1.96
CA VAL A 189 15.58 17.73 -3.26
C VAL A 189 14.71 16.61 -3.81
N PRO A 190 14.67 16.37 -5.13
CA PRO A 190 13.92 15.26 -5.71
C PRO A 190 14.34 13.90 -5.14
N VAL A 191 13.37 12.99 -4.97
CA VAL A 191 13.62 11.60 -4.64
C VAL A 191 12.89 10.68 -5.62
N VAL A 192 13.57 9.63 -6.08
CA VAL A 192 12.99 8.51 -6.84
C VAL A 192 12.98 7.30 -5.93
N HIS A 193 11.81 6.67 -5.74
CA HIS A 193 11.68 5.45 -4.97
C HIS A 193 11.72 4.22 -5.88
N VAL A 194 12.55 3.25 -5.51
CA VAL A 194 12.62 1.90 -6.09
C VAL A 194 12.31 0.91 -4.97
N PRO A 195 11.03 0.73 -4.64
CA PRO A 195 10.61 -0.16 -3.56
C PRO A 195 10.94 -1.62 -3.88
N THR A 196 11.46 -2.36 -2.90
CA THR A 196 11.93 -3.74 -3.09
C THR A 196 11.16 -4.78 -2.29
N THR A 197 10.10 -4.37 -1.61
CA THR A 197 9.10 -5.27 -0.99
C THR A 197 7.72 -4.96 -1.55
N LEU A 198 6.86 -5.97 -1.61
CA LEU A 198 5.49 -5.78 -2.08
C LEU A 198 4.77 -4.70 -1.25
N LEU A 199 4.92 -4.74 0.09
CA LEU A 199 4.36 -3.74 0.98
C LEU A 199 4.81 -2.32 0.62
N ALA A 200 6.10 -2.12 0.34
CA ALA A 200 6.60 -0.80 -0.05
C ALA A 200 6.06 -0.35 -1.41
N MET A 201 5.90 -1.28 -2.38
CA MET A 201 5.35 -0.97 -3.71
C MET A 201 3.91 -0.46 -3.64
N VAL A 202 3.08 -1.11 -2.82
CA VAL A 202 1.63 -0.80 -2.75
C VAL A 202 1.29 0.22 -1.66
N ASP A 203 2.22 0.48 -0.73
CA ASP A 203 1.99 1.40 0.38
C ASP A 203 3.11 2.44 0.55
N ALA A 204 4.22 2.15 1.20
CA ALA A 204 5.15 3.15 1.72
C ALA A 204 5.71 4.10 0.66
N ALA A 205 6.12 3.60 -0.52
CA ALA A 205 6.72 4.41 -1.58
C ALA A 205 5.74 5.37 -2.27
N VAL A 206 4.42 5.19 -2.10
CA VAL A 206 3.38 5.98 -2.76
C VAL A 206 2.69 6.90 -1.77
N GLY A 207 2.65 8.20 -2.04
CA GLY A 207 1.89 9.15 -1.23
C GLY A 207 2.71 10.11 -0.38
N GLY A 208 4.05 10.01 -0.46
CA GLY A 208 4.96 11.03 0.07
C GLY A 208 5.00 11.18 1.59
N LYS A 209 4.45 10.24 2.37
CA LYS A 209 4.75 10.17 3.80
C LYS A 209 6.20 9.71 3.95
N THR A 210 7.00 10.45 4.67
CA THR A 210 8.42 10.14 4.96
C THR A 210 8.70 10.41 6.42
N GLY A 211 9.63 9.69 7.03
CA GLY A 211 9.90 9.93 8.45
C GLY A 211 10.87 8.94 9.07
N ILE A 212 11.11 9.18 10.35
CA ILE A 212 11.94 8.37 11.23
C ILE A 212 11.21 8.08 12.54
N ASP A 213 11.68 7.08 13.23
CA ASP A 213 11.21 6.70 14.55
C ASP A 213 11.95 7.48 15.65
N THR A 214 11.31 7.57 16.79
CA THR A 214 11.87 8.19 18.00
C THR A 214 11.65 7.27 19.21
N ALA A 215 12.27 7.57 20.33
CA ALA A 215 12.00 6.85 21.56
C ALA A 215 10.52 6.94 22.03
N ALA A 216 9.79 7.97 21.58
CA ALA A 216 8.37 8.14 21.90
C ALA A 216 7.41 7.38 20.97
N GLY A 217 7.91 6.83 19.88
CA GLY A 217 7.09 6.02 18.94
C GLY A 217 7.55 6.11 17.49
N LYS A 218 6.94 5.26 16.66
CA LYS A 218 7.21 5.16 15.22
C LYS A 218 6.65 6.35 14.45
N ASN A 219 7.35 6.78 13.40
CA ASN A 219 6.91 7.77 12.41
C ASN A 219 6.45 9.12 13.00
N LEU A 220 6.96 9.51 14.19
CA LEU A 220 6.57 10.77 14.85
C LEU A 220 7.23 12.00 14.23
N VAL A 221 8.39 11.82 13.62
CA VAL A 221 9.13 12.89 12.96
C VAL A 221 9.25 12.60 11.49
N GLY A 222 8.75 13.51 10.65
CA GLY A 222 8.73 13.29 9.20
C GLY A 222 8.20 14.50 8.43
N ALA A 223 8.03 14.29 7.13
CA ALA A 223 7.53 15.30 6.20
C ALA A 223 6.63 14.66 5.14
N PHE A 224 5.73 15.45 4.58
CA PHE A 224 5.04 15.11 3.33
C PHE A 224 5.90 15.56 2.15
N HIS A 225 6.57 14.62 1.51
CA HIS A 225 7.48 14.87 0.39
C HIS A 225 7.19 13.89 -0.76
N PRO A 226 6.25 14.25 -1.68
CA PRO A 226 5.95 13.40 -2.83
C PRO A 226 7.20 13.13 -3.66
N PRO A 227 7.43 11.86 -4.08
CA PRO A 227 8.58 11.52 -4.91
C PRO A 227 8.47 12.14 -6.31
N ALA A 228 9.59 12.22 -7.03
CA ALA A 228 9.60 12.59 -8.44
C ALA A 228 9.12 11.43 -9.33
N ALA A 229 9.40 10.19 -8.91
CA ALA A 229 8.89 8.97 -9.54
C ALA A 229 8.94 7.80 -8.56
N VAL A 230 8.11 6.77 -8.81
CA VAL A 230 8.19 5.47 -8.14
C VAL A 230 8.32 4.38 -9.20
N VAL A 231 9.33 3.53 -9.05
CA VAL A 231 9.65 2.46 -10.01
C VAL A 231 9.53 1.11 -9.31
N CYS A 232 8.39 0.43 -9.51
CA CYS A 232 8.09 -0.87 -8.95
C CYS A 232 8.60 -1.97 -9.88
N ASP A 233 9.89 -2.27 -9.81
CA ASP A 233 10.51 -3.36 -10.55
C ASP A 233 10.23 -4.70 -9.87
N LEU A 234 9.30 -5.47 -10.42
CA LEU A 234 8.85 -6.74 -9.83
C LEU A 234 9.94 -7.81 -9.75
N THR A 235 11.00 -7.71 -10.55
CA THR A 235 12.13 -8.66 -10.50
C THR A 235 12.86 -8.64 -9.16
N VAL A 236 12.71 -7.57 -8.37
CA VAL A 236 13.29 -7.51 -7.01
C VAL A 236 12.61 -8.47 -6.05
N LEU A 237 11.35 -8.86 -6.32
CA LEU A 237 10.57 -9.75 -5.48
C LEU A 237 11.00 -11.22 -5.58
N GLU A 238 11.82 -11.58 -6.60
CA GLU A 238 12.38 -12.93 -6.74
C GLU A 238 13.14 -13.38 -5.49
N ALA A 239 13.91 -12.48 -4.91
CA ALA A 239 14.70 -12.75 -3.72
C ALA A 239 13.95 -12.48 -2.41
N LEU A 240 12.71 -11.95 -2.50
CA LEU A 240 11.94 -11.62 -1.30
C LEU A 240 11.38 -12.91 -0.65
N PRO A 241 11.61 -13.15 0.65
CA PRO A 241 11.01 -14.30 1.33
C PRO A 241 9.49 -14.32 1.16
N LEU A 242 8.91 -15.49 0.88
CA LEU A 242 7.47 -15.65 0.62
C LEU A 242 6.59 -15.06 1.74
N LYS A 243 7.03 -15.15 2.99
CA LYS A 243 6.34 -14.56 4.14
C LYS A 243 6.26 -13.03 4.08
N GLU A 244 7.30 -12.38 3.55
CA GLU A 244 7.32 -10.92 3.35
C GLU A 244 6.44 -10.51 2.16
N LEU A 245 6.44 -11.31 1.09
CA LEU A 245 5.56 -11.10 -0.05
C LEU A 245 4.09 -11.23 0.39
N ARG A 246 3.73 -12.30 1.11
CA ARG A 246 2.39 -12.49 1.66
C ARG A 246 1.97 -11.35 2.57
N ALA A 247 2.86 -10.88 3.45
CA ALA A 247 2.56 -9.72 4.29
C ALA A 247 2.16 -8.50 3.45
N GLY A 248 2.84 -8.25 2.32
CA GLY A 248 2.44 -7.18 1.40
C GLY A 248 1.05 -7.35 0.80
N LEU A 249 0.56 -8.60 0.64
CA LEU A 249 -0.80 -8.86 0.17
C LEU A 249 -1.88 -8.37 1.14
N GLY A 250 -1.56 -8.16 2.42
CA GLY A 250 -2.50 -7.58 3.39
C GLY A 250 -3.03 -6.22 2.94
N GLU A 251 -2.13 -5.35 2.48
CA GLU A 251 -2.48 -4.04 1.93
C GLU A 251 -3.19 -4.14 0.57
N VAL A 252 -2.81 -5.11 -0.26
CA VAL A 252 -3.46 -5.39 -1.55
C VAL A 252 -4.92 -5.76 -1.33
N VAL A 253 -5.20 -6.75 -0.48
CA VAL A 253 -6.57 -7.21 -0.18
C VAL A 253 -7.39 -6.09 0.47
N LYS A 254 -6.80 -5.31 1.38
CA LYS A 254 -7.44 -4.11 1.94
C LYS A 254 -7.88 -3.13 0.85
N CYS A 255 -7.04 -2.87 -0.16
CA CYS A 255 -7.42 -2.02 -1.29
C CYS A 255 -8.62 -2.59 -2.07
N GLY A 256 -8.74 -3.92 -2.15
CA GLY A 256 -9.91 -4.60 -2.70
C GLY A 256 -11.20 -4.24 -1.96
N PHE A 257 -11.16 -4.35 -0.64
CA PHE A 257 -12.32 -4.05 0.20
C PHE A 257 -12.73 -2.58 0.22
N ILE A 258 -11.76 -1.66 0.20
CA ILE A 258 -12.09 -0.23 0.31
C ILE A 258 -12.46 0.44 -1.01
N ALA A 259 -12.02 -0.13 -2.19
CA ALA A 259 -12.19 0.60 -3.44
C ALA A 259 -12.23 -0.22 -4.74
N ASP A 260 -11.52 -1.36 -4.86
CA ASP A 260 -11.41 -2.10 -6.13
C ASP A 260 -11.70 -3.60 -5.95
N PRO A 261 -12.97 -4.02 -6.04
CA PRO A 261 -13.38 -5.42 -5.82
C PRO A 261 -12.68 -6.42 -6.76
N VAL A 262 -12.20 -6.01 -7.92
CA VAL A 262 -11.47 -6.88 -8.86
C VAL A 262 -10.22 -7.48 -8.20
N ILE A 263 -9.62 -6.77 -7.25
CA ILE A 263 -8.50 -7.29 -6.45
C ILE A 263 -8.94 -8.56 -5.70
N LEU A 264 -10.13 -8.55 -5.08
CA LEU A 264 -10.64 -9.69 -4.32
C LEU A 264 -10.87 -10.90 -5.21
N ASP A 265 -11.47 -10.68 -6.38
CA ASP A 265 -11.71 -11.74 -7.37
C ASP A 265 -10.39 -12.37 -7.83
N ARG A 266 -9.36 -11.56 -8.10
CA ARG A 266 -8.04 -12.04 -8.50
C ARG A 266 -7.35 -12.86 -7.42
N VAL A 267 -7.37 -12.37 -6.18
CA VAL A 267 -6.76 -13.06 -5.03
C VAL A 267 -7.41 -14.42 -4.78
N MET A 268 -8.72 -14.53 -4.95
CA MET A 268 -9.45 -15.78 -4.70
C MET A 268 -9.42 -16.76 -5.88
N THR A 269 -9.24 -16.28 -7.11
CA THR A 269 -9.28 -17.14 -8.32
C THR A 269 -8.04 -18.02 -8.42
N ASP A 270 -6.85 -17.47 -8.18
CA ASP A 270 -5.59 -18.23 -8.24
C ASP A 270 -4.60 -17.77 -7.16
N PRO A 271 -4.76 -18.24 -5.92
CA PRO A 271 -3.89 -17.88 -4.80
C PRO A 271 -2.42 -18.27 -5.00
N ALA A 272 -2.12 -19.24 -5.84
CA ALA A 272 -0.74 -19.66 -6.11
C ALA A 272 -0.04 -18.71 -7.09
N ASP A 273 -0.78 -18.12 -8.03
CA ASP A 273 -0.22 -17.23 -9.04
C ASP A 273 0.13 -15.84 -8.47
N ILE A 274 -0.67 -15.34 -7.53
CA ILE A 274 -0.45 -14.02 -6.93
C ILE A 274 0.79 -13.91 -6.02
N VAL A 275 1.44 -15.01 -5.70
CA VAL A 275 2.70 -15.05 -4.92
C VAL A 275 3.93 -15.30 -5.79
N ARG A 276 3.77 -15.33 -7.11
CA ARG A 276 4.86 -15.46 -8.06
C ARG A 276 5.24 -14.08 -8.60
N TRP A 277 6.51 -13.69 -8.43
CA TRP A 277 7.01 -12.37 -8.85
C TRP A 277 6.88 -12.10 -10.36
N ASP A 278 6.95 -13.16 -11.17
CA ASP A 278 6.85 -13.12 -12.64
C ASP A 278 5.40 -13.20 -13.16
N SER A 279 4.43 -13.31 -12.27
CA SER A 279 3.02 -13.45 -12.62
C SER A 279 2.40 -12.14 -13.11
N PRO A 280 1.66 -12.18 -14.25
CA PRO A 280 0.80 -11.07 -14.65
C PRO A 280 -0.25 -10.69 -13.61
N ALA A 281 -0.74 -11.67 -12.82
CA ALA A 281 -1.73 -11.41 -11.77
C ALA A 281 -1.13 -10.54 -10.65
N LEU A 282 0.09 -10.84 -10.19
CA LEU A 282 0.75 -10.00 -9.20
C LEU A 282 1.02 -8.58 -9.74
N SER A 283 1.48 -8.47 -11.00
CA SER A 283 1.67 -7.16 -11.65
C SER A 283 0.38 -6.35 -11.69
N GLU A 284 -0.74 -6.96 -12.04
CA GLU A 284 -2.07 -6.32 -12.03
C GLU A 284 -2.46 -5.90 -10.61
N LEU A 285 -2.29 -6.76 -9.60
CA LEU A 285 -2.61 -6.47 -8.21
C LEU A 285 -1.82 -5.29 -7.66
N VAL A 286 -0.51 -5.23 -7.94
CA VAL A 286 0.34 -4.10 -7.58
C VAL A 286 -0.18 -2.82 -8.22
N ALA A 287 -0.40 -2.83 -9.53
CA ALA A 287 -0.87 -1.64 -10.25
C ALA A 287 -2.24 -1.16 -9.78
N ARG A 288 -3.19 -2.08 -9.49
CA ARG A 288 -4.52 -1.74 -8.95
C ARG A 288 -4.43 -1.14 -7.55
N SER A 289 -3.62 -1.75 -6.67
CA SER A 289 -3.43 -1.23 -5.31
C SER A 289 -2.81 0.17 -5.32
N VAL A 290 -1.79 0.37 -6.15
CA VAL A 290 -1.19 1.69 -6.37
C VAL A 290 -2.23 2.68 -6.93
N ALA A 291 -3.09 2.26 -7.85
CA ALA A 291 -4.14 3.12 -8.41
C ALA A 291 -5.18 3.54 -7.36
N VAL A 292 -5.57 2.64 -6.46
CA VAL A 292 -6.42 2.98 -5.30
C VAL A 292 -5.74 4.03 -4.44
N LYS A 293 -4.49 3.79 -4.06
CA LYS A 293 -3.75 4.72 -3.21
C LYS A 293 -3.54 6.07 -3.89
N ALA A 294 -3.17 6.09 -5.18
CA ALA A 294 -2.99 7.28 -5.98
C ALA A 294 -4.26 8.14 -6.05
N ALA A 295 -5.42 7.51 -6.24
CA ALA A 295 -6.71 8.21 -6.29
C ALA A 295 -7.06 8.89 -4.96
N VAL A 296 -6.67 8.29 -3.85
CA VAL A 296 -6.91 8.82 -2.49
C VAL A 296 -5.91 9.91 -2.16
N VAL A 297 -4.61 9.65 -2.35
CA VAL A 297 -3.52 10.58 -2.04
C VAL A 297 -3.57 11.84 -2.91
N GLY A 298 -3.95 11.69 -4.19
CA GLY A 298 -4.10 12.82 -5.09
C GLY A 298 -5.16 13.83 -4.66
N LYS A 299 -6.13 13.41 -3.84
CA LYS A 299 -7.17 14.28 -3.27
C LYS A 299 -6.79 14.82 -1.87
N ASP A 300 -5.96 14.09 -1.13
CA ASP A 300 -5.66 14.39 0.26
C ASP A 300 -4.25 13.88 0.61
N LEU A 301 -3.26 14.74 0.41
CA LEU A 301 -1.87 14.41 0.70
C LEU A 301 -1.60 14.28 2.21
N THR A 302 -2.24 15.11 3.02
CA THR A 302 -1.93 15.30 4.45
C THR A 302 -2.81 14.52 5.41
N GLU A 303 -3.71 13.67 4.87
CA GLU A 303 -4.64 12.85 5.67
C GLU A 303 -5.60 13.69 6.54
N ALA A 304 -6.05 14.82 5.99
CA ALA A 304 -7.01 15.69 6.65
C ALA A 304 -8.48 15.27 6.43
N GLY A 305 -8.74 14.32 5.54
CA GLY A 305 -10.09 13.93 5.16
C GLY A 305 -10.19 12.55 4.47
N PRO A 306 -10.39 12.48 3.13
CA PRO A 306 -10.65 11.22 2.41
C PRO A 306 -9.59 10.14 2.57
N ARG A 307 -8.33 10.51 2.82
CA ARG A 307 -7.22 9.56 2.97
C ARG A 307 -7.39 8.64 4.19
N GLU A 308 -8.23 9.02 5.15
CA GLU A 308 -8.53 8.20 6.33
C GLU A 308 -9.02 6.79 5.97
N ILE A 309 -9.65 6.58 4.79
CA ILE A 309 -10.13 5.24 4.37
C ILE A 309 -9.01 4.22 4.22
N LEU A 310 -7.78 4.66 3.93
CA LEU A 310 -6.61 3.77 3.89
C LEU A 310 -6.29 3.14 5.25
N ASN A 311 -6.85 3.70 6.33
CA ASN A 311 -6.72 3.16 7.69
C ASN A 311 -7.77 2.10 8.03
N TYR A 312 -8.51 1.57 7.04
CA TYR A 312 -9.37 0.41 7.28
C TYR A 312 -8.57 -0.74 7.89
N GLY A 313 -9.03 -1.26 9.03
CA GLY A 313 -8.33 -2.30 9.79
C GLY A 313 -7.18 -1.82 10.69
N HIS A 314 -6.60 -0.65 10.43
CA HIS A 314 -5.35 -0.21 11.08
C HIS A 314 -5.49 0.09 12.58
N THR A 315 -6.66 0.52 13.04
CA THR A 315 -6.87 0.81 14.47
C THR A 315 -6.59 -0.42 15.35
N TYR A 316 -7.06 -1.61 14.92
CA TYR A 316 -6.78 -2.85 15.63
C TYR A 316 -5.41 -3.44 15.26
N ALA A 317 -4.99 -3.31 13.99
CA ALA A 317 -3.69 -3.80 13.53
C ALA A 317 -2.51 -3.22 14.32
N HIS A 318 -2.49 -1.91 14.56
CA HIS A 318 -1.43 -1.26 15.35
C HIS A 318 -1.41 -1.75 16.80
N ALA A 319 -2.58 -2.03 17.40
CA ALA A 319 -2.64 -2.62 18.73
C ALA A 319 -2.09 -4.06 18.72
N VAL A 320 -2.36 -4.87 17.69
CA VAL A 320 -1.77 -6.20 17.52
C VAL A 320 -0.24 -6.11 17.38
N GLU A 321 0.26 -5.19 16.55
CA GLU A 321 1.70 -4.97 16.39
C GLU A 321 2.37 -4.60 17.72
N ALA A 322 1.78 -3.67 18.48
CA ALA A 322 2.29 -3.25 19.79
C ALA A 322 2.25 -4.41 20.79
N ALA A 323 1.11 -5.08 20.94
CA ALA A 323 0.90 -6.19 21.86
C ALA A 323 1.81 -7.40 21.58
N THR A 324 2.30 -7.55 20.35
CA THR A 324 3.26 -8.59 19.95
C THR A 324 4.70 -8.11 19.89
N ALA A 325 5.00 -6.91 20.40
CA ALA A 325 6.32 -6.28 20.31
C ALA A 325 6.86 -6.29 18.86
N TYR A 326 5.98 -6.08 17.89
CA TYR A 326 6.26 -6.06 16.44
C TYR A 326 6.79 -7.38 15.87
N HIS A 327 6.51 -8.53 16.51
CA HIS A 327 6.82 -9.84 15.94
C HIS A 327 5.89 -10.19 14.76
N TRP A 328 4.65 -9.73 14.79
CA TRP A 328 3.75 -9.84 13.65
C TRP A 328 4.14 -8.84 12.57
N ARG A 329 4.10 -9.29 11.32
CA ARG A 329 4.31 -8.39 10.19
C ARG A 329 3.12 -7.48 10.01
N HIS A 330 3.39 -6.26 9.58
CA HIS A 330 2.35 -5.25 9.37
C HIS A 330 1.13 -5.79 8.59
N GLY A 331 1.33 -6.42 7.44
CA GLY A 331 0.23 -6.94 6.63
C GLY A 331 -0.52 -8.12 7.27
N GLU A 332 0.12 -8.91 8.13
CA GLU A 332 -0.54 -9.94 8.94
C GLU A 332 -1.48 -9.27 9.96
N ALA A 333 -0.98 -8.25 10.65
CA ALA A 333 -1.78 -7.47 11.59
C ALA A 333 -2.94 -6.74 10.90
N VAL A 334 -2.70 -6.15 9.71
CA VAL A 334 -3.72 -5.50 8.88
C VAL A 334 -4.81 -6.48 8.45
N ALA A 335 -4.46 -7.71 8.09
CA ALA A 335 -5.44 -8.73 7.71
C ALA A 335 -6.41 -9.01 8.86
N VAL A 336 -5.90 -9.28 10.06
CA VAL A 336 -6.74 -9.48 11.27
C VAL A 336 -7.50 -8.20 11.62
N GLY A 337 -6.86 -7.04 11.51
CA GLY A 337 -7.50 -5.75 11.77
C GLY A 337 -8.68 -5.47 10.83
N CYS A 338 -8.58 -5.86 9.56
CA CYS A 338 -9.69 -5.76 8.62
C CYS A 338 -10.84 -6.73 8.96
N VAL A 339 -10.53 -7.97 9.38
CA VAL A 339 -11.53 -8.92 9.86
C VAL A 339 -12.20 -8.38 11.13
N PHE A 340 -11.43 -7.84 12.08
CA PHE A 340 -11.98 -7.18 13.28
C PHE A 340 -12.92 -6.02 12.91
N ALA A 341 -12.51 -5.14 12.00
CA ALA A 341 -13.35 -4.02 11.55
C ALA A 341 -14.63 -4.50 10.85
N ALA A 342 -14.57 -5.61 10.10
CA ALA A 342 -15.75 -6.24 9.51
C ALA A 342 -16.68 -6.85 10.57
N GLU A 343 -16.14 -7.49 11.60
CA GLU A 343 -16.90 -7.99 12.75
C GLU A 343 -17.62 -6.84 13.49
N VAL A 344 -16.93 -5.73 13.74
CA VAL A 344 -17.53 -4.52 14.32
C VAL A 344 -18.68 -4.01 13.45
N ALA A 345 -18.44 -3.85 12.13
CA ALA A 345 -19.45 -3.36 11.21
C ALA A 345 -20.67 -4.27 11.14
N HIS A 346 -20.47 -5.60 11.17
CA HIS A 346 -21.53 -6.58 11.16
C HIS A 346 -22.40 -6.49 12.43
N ARG A 347 -21.79 -6.41 13.61
CA ARG A 347 -22.52 -6.26 14.91
C ARG A 347 -23.24 -4.93 15.01
N MET A 348 -22.77 -3.89 14.37
CA MET A 348 -23.49 -2.62 14.23
C MET A 348 -24.62 -2.66 13.20
N GLY A 349 -24.90 -3.81 12.55
CA GLY A 349 -25.93 -3.96 11.52
C GLY A 349 -25.61 -3.23 10.21
N ARG A 350 -24.34 -2.87 9.98
CA ARG A 350 -23.87 -2.13 8.79
C ARG A 350 -23.43 -3.07 7.67
N LEU A 351 -22.81 -4.19 7.99
CA LEU A 351 -22.20 -5.13 7.05
C LEU A 351 -22.97 -6.46 7.07
N SER A 352 -23.22 -7.03 5.89
CA SER A 352 -23.84 -8.36 5.79
C SER A 352 -22.91 -9.47 6.25
N GLY A 353 -23.48 -10.62 6.66
CA GLY A 353 -22.70 -11.82 7.02
C GLY A 353 -21.89 -12.37 5.84
N ASP A 354 -22.39 -12.23 4.62
CA ASP A 354 -21.68 -12.69 3.42
C ASP A 354 -20.41 -11.87 3.18
N VAL A 355 -20.46 -10.54 3.36
CA VAL A 355 -19.28 -9.69 3.20
C VAL A 355 -18.28 -9.89 4.35
N LEU A 356 -18.77 -10.17 5.57
CA LEU A 356 -17.90 -10.59 6.68
C LEU A 356 -17.18 -11.91 6.37
N ALA A 357 -17.89 -12.91 5.85
CA ALA A 357 -17.30 -14.17 5.42
C ALA A 357 -16.27 -13.99 4.29
N LEU A 358 -16.56 -13.09 3.34
CA LEU A 358 -15.65 -12.73 2.25
C LEU A 358 -14.31 -12.17 2.77
N HIS A 359 -14.30 -11.39 3.88
CA HIS A 359 -13.05 -10.92 4.49
C HIS A 359 -12.15 -12.09 4.89
N ARG A 360 -12.72 -13.06 5.63
CA ARG A 360 -11.95 -14.24 6.04
C ARG A 360 -11.46 -15.05 4.85
N GLN A 361 -12.30 -15.24 3.83
CA GLN A 361 -11.95 -15.98 2.62
C GLN A 361 -10.79 -15.30 1.85
N ALA A 362 -10.90 -14.00 1.58
CA ALA A 362 -9.91 -13.27 0.79
C ALA A 362 -8.54 -13.20 1.48
N PHE A 363 -8.49 -12.90 2.78
CA PHE A 363 -7.22 -12.90 3.51
C PHE A 363 -6.62 -14.30 3.65
N SER A 364 -7.44 -15.34 3.90
CA SER A 364 -6.98 -16.73 3.93
C SER A 364 -6.44 -17.18 2.57
N ALA A 365 -7.09 -16.81 1.46
CA ALA A 365 -6.62 -17.11 0.10
C ALA A 365 -5.25 -16.46 -0.18
N ALA A 366 -5.00 -15.25 0.34
CA ALA A 366 -3.70 -14.60 0.29
C ALA A 366 -2.64 -15.25 1.21
N GLY A 367 -3.03 -16.27 1.99
CA GLY A 367 -2.15 -16.95 2.96
C GLY A 367 -1.85 -16.10 4.20
N LEU A 368 -2.79 -15.25 4.59
CA LEU A 368 -2.70 -14.35 5.74
C LEU A 368 -3.58 -14.85 6.90
N PRO A 369 -3.22 -14.54 8.16
CA PRO A 369 -4.03 -14.88 9.32
C PRO A 369 -5.36 -14.10 9.30
N VAL A 370 -6.42 -14.73 9.80
CA VAL A 370 -7.75 -14.14 9.97
C VAL A 370 -8.22 -14.15 11.41
N SER A 371 -7.31 -14.52 12.32
CA SER A 371 -7.53 -14.55 13.78
C SER A 371 -6.25 -14.20 14.52
N PHE A 372 -6.38 -13.80 15.79
CA PHE A 372 -5.28 -13.44 16.69
C PHE A 372 -5.46 -14.17 18.04
N PRO A 373 -5.19 -15.49 18.10
CA PRO A 373 -5.39 -16.28 19.32
C PRO A 373 -4.60 -15.77 20.53
N GLU A 374 -3.41 -15.21 20.32
CA GLU A 374 -2.56 -14.65 21.40
C GLU A 374 -3.19 -13.40 22.05
N GLY A 375 -4.20 -12.83 21.43
CA GLY A 375 -4.99 -11.72 21.98
C GLY A 375 -6.07 -12.13 22.97
N ALA A 376 -6.37 -13.44 23.10
CA ALA A 376 -7.40 -13.91 24.00
C ALA A 376 -7.14 -13.44 25.45
N GLY A 377 -8.15 -12.82 26.07
CA GLY A 377 -8.03 -12.25 27.41
C GLY A 377 -7.28 -10.90 27.50
N ARG A 378 -6.77 -10.34 26.40
CA ARG A 378 -6.01 -9.07 26.39
C ARG A 378 -6.82 -7.88 25.85
N PHE A 379 -8.14 -7.94 25.91
CA PHE A 379 -9.00 -6.89 25.33
C PHE A 379 -8.69 -5.49 25.87
N GLU A 380 -8.54 -5.33 27.20
CA GLU A 380 -8.33 -4.00 27.80
C GLU A 380 -6.98 -3.40 27.40
N GLU A 381 -5.95 -4.22 27.28
CA GLU A 381 -4.64 -3.81 26.78
C GLU A 381 -4.73 -3.29 25.33
N LEU A 382 -5.34 -4.09 24.45
CA LEU A 382 -5.52 -3.71 23.05
C LEU A 382 -6.39 -2.45 22.90
N VAL A 383 -7.42 -2.28 23.73
CA VAL A 383 -8.25 -1.07 23.75
C VAL A 383 -7.42 0.15 24.15
N GLU A 384 -6.51 0.03 25.12
CA GLU A 384 -5.65 1.14 25.52
C GLU A 384 -4.68 1.53 24.40
N ASP A 385 -4.11 0.52 23.71
CA ASP A 385 -3.27 0.75 22.53
C ASP A 385 -4.06 1.44 21.40
N MET A 386 -5.30 0.97 21.13
CA MET A 386 -6.20 1.64 20.18
C MET A 386 -6.52 3.08 20.55
N ARG A 387 -6.60 3.39 21.87
CA ARG A 387 -6.84 4.75 22.37
C ARG A 387 -5.58 5.64 22.26
N SER A 388 -4.40 5.06 22.39
CA SER A 388 -3.14 5.80 22.31
C SER A 388 -2.78 6.21 20.88
N ASP A 389 -3.37 5.58 19.86
CA ASP A 389 -3.19 5.98 18.46
C ASP A 389 -3.70 7.43 18.28
N LYS A 390 -2.91 8.27 17.59
CA LYS A 390 -3.09 9.72 17.39
C LYS A 390 -4.47 10.15 16.85
N LYS A 391 -5.31 9.20 16.47
CA LYS A 391 -6.64 9.40 15.89
C LYS A 391 -7.74 9.59 16.94
N VAL A 392 -7.44 9.43 18.23
CA VAL A 392 -8.40 9.61 19.30
C VAL A 392 -8.67 11.11 19.53
N ARG A 393 -9.90 11.54 19.24
CA ARG A 393 -10.41 12.83 19.69
C ARG A 393 -11.42 12.60 20.81
N ALA A 394 -11.21 13.23 21.96
CA ALA A 394 -12.10 13.16 23.15
C ALA A 394 -12.27 11.73 23.76
N GLY A 395 -11.23 10.85 23.67
CA GLY A 395 -11.28 9.54 24.36
C GLY A 395 -12.06 8.42 23.65
N ALA A 396 -12.74 8.70 22.54
CA ALA A 396 -13.49 7.70 21.79
C ALA A 396 -12.63 7.09 20.66
N ILE A 397 -12.64 5.74 20.55
CA ILE A 397 -12.00 5.02 19.45
C ILE A 397 -12.78 5.29 18.16
N ARG A 398 -12.13 5.90 17.19
CA ARG A 398 -12.70 6.17 15.88
C ARG A 398 -12.15 5.18 14.86
N MET A 399 -13.05 4.64 14.04
CA MET A 399 -12.71 3.62 13.06
C MET A 399 -13.23 3.96 11.67
N VAL A 400 -12.53 3.44 10.69
CA VAL A 400 -13.07 3.26 9.34
C VAL A 400 -13.73 1.88 9.32
N LEU A 401 -15.00 1.83 8.91
CA LEU A 401 -15.76 0.59 8.73
C LEU A 401 -16.27 0.51 7.28
N LEU A 402 -16.88 -0.60 6.92
CA LEU A 402 -17.54 -0.76 5.62
C LEU A 402 -19.05 -0.92 5.80
N ASP A 403 -19.81 -0.33 4.87
CA ASP A 403 -21.24 -0.61 4.69
C ASP A 403 -21.47 -1.72 3.66
N ASP A 404 -20.50 -1.92 2.78
CA ASP A 404 -20.41 -2.97 1.75
C ASP A 404 -19.01 -2.94 1.16
N VAL A 405 -18.67 -3.89 0.27
CA VAL A 405 -17.43 -3.85 -0.51
C VAL A 405 -17.37 -2.53 -1.30
N ALA A 406 -16.22 -1.87 -1.27
CA ALA A 406 -15.97 -0.55 -1.85
C ALA A 406 -16.89 0.58 -1.34
N ARG A 407 -17.44 0.42 -0.12
CA ARG A 407 -18.27 1.45 0.55
C ARG A 407 -17.73 1.79 1.94
N PRO A 408 -16.56 2.43 2.04
CA PRO A 408 -15.98 2.81 3.32
C PRO A 408 -16.74 3.99 3.97
N ALA A 409 -17.00 3.85 5.27
CA ALA A 409 -17.55 4.86 6.16
C ALA A 409 -16.50 5.24 7.21
N ARG A 410 -16.32 6.56 7.45
CA ARG A 410 -15.26 7.10 8.30
C ARG A 410 -15.77 7.64 9.62
N GLY A 411 -14.89 7.69 10.61
CA GLY A 411 -15.14 8.39 11.87
C GLY A 411 -16.22 7.76 12.74
N LEU A 412 -16.48 6.47 12.58
CA LEU A 412 -17.44 5.75 13.39
C LEU A 412 -16.86 5.43 14.76
N THR A 413 -17.70 5.51 15.79
CA THR A 413 -17.33 5.28 17.20
C THR A 413 -18.17 4.13 17.75
N PRO A 414 -17.73 2.87 17.58
CA PRO A 414 -18.43 1.72 18.14
C PRO A 414 -18.43 1.72 19.67
N ASP A 415 -19.49 1.17 20.26
CA ASP A 415 -19.56 0.97 21.71
C ASP A 415 -18.57 -0.09 22.19
N ALA A 416 -18.13 0.01 23.44
CA ALA A 416 -17.17 -0.92 24.04
C ALA A 416 -17.63 -2.38 24.01
N ALA A 417 -18.95 -2.63 24.15
CA ALA A 417 -19.52 -3.98 24.04
C ALA A 417 -19.30 -4.57 22.64
N VAL A 418 -19.59 -3.80 21.60
CA VAL A 418 -19.37 -4.21 20.19
C VAL A 418 -17.92 -4.50 19.91
N LEU A 419 -16.99 -3.65 20.40
CA LEU A 419 -15.55 -3.87 20.26
C LEU A 419 -15.09 -5.16 20.96
N ARG A 420 -15.62 -5.45 22.15
CA ARG A 420 -15.30 -6.68 22.92
C ARG A 420 -15.77 -7.92 22.18
N GLU A 421 -17.01 -7.95 21.74
CA GLU A 421 -17.57 -9.09 21.01
C GLU A 421 -16.80 -9.34 19.68
N ALA A 422 -16.42 -8.28 18.98
CA ALA A 422 -15.61 -8.38 17.77
C ALA A 422 -14.21 -8.92 18.07
N HIS A 423 -13.60 -8.49 19.19
CA HIS A 423 -12.32 -9.03 19.66
C HIS A 423 -12.40 -10.53 19.98
N GLU A 424 -13.44 -10.96 20.71
CA GLU A 424 -13.68 -12.37 21.02
C GLU A 424 -13.81 -13.21 19.75
N ALA A 425 -14.49 -12.69 18.71
CA ALA A 425 -14.65 -13.37 17.43
C ALA A 425 -13.36 -13.53 16.62
N VAL A 426 -12.39 -12.62 16.77
CA VAL A 426 -11.09 -12.73 16.09
C VAL A 426 -10.03 -13.43 16.93
N THR A 427 -10.23 -13.58 18.24
CA THR A 427 -9.31 -14.30 19.13
C THR A 427 -9.72 -15.74 19.40
N GLY A 428 -10.92 -16.15 18.99
CA GLY A 428 -11.46 -17.48 19.28
C GLY A 428 -11.96 -17.65 20.73
N ALA A 429 -12.08 -16.56 21.48
CA ALA A 429 -12.55 -16.55 22.87
C ALA A 429 -14.10 -16.41 22.99
N GLY A 430 -14.82 -16.65 21.88
CA GLY A 430 -16.29 -16.63 21.90
C GLY A 430 -16.88 -17.65 22.86
N PRO A 431 -18.15 -17.46 23.33
CA PRO A 431 -18.80 -18.37 24.28
C PRO A 431 -18.71 -19.78 23.71
N GLY A 432 -18.04 -20.66 24.47
CA GLY A 432 -17.83 -22.03 24.08
C GLY A 432 -19.15 -22.65 23.63
N THR A 433 -19.18 -23.19 22.42
CA THR A 433 -20.17 -24.20 22.08
C THR A 433 -19.91 -25.34 23.04
N GLY A 434 -20.64 -25.29 24.18
CA GLY A 434 -20.69 -26.41 25.09
C GLY A 434 -21.07 -27.66 24.29
N GLU A 435 -20.29 -28.70 24.47
CA GLU A 435 -20.58 -30.05 24.04
C GLU A 435 -22.00 -30.51 24.44
#